data_d858787720824fb5d509a69219314f51
#
_entry.id   d858787720824fb5d509a69219314f51
#
_cell.length_a   1.000
_cell.length_b   1.000
_cell.length_c   1.000
_cell.angle_alpha   90.00
_cell.angle_beta   90.00
_cell.angle_gamma   90.00
#
_symmetry.space_group_name_H-M   'P 1'
#
loop_
_entity.id
_entity.type
_entity.pdbx_description
1 polymer ?
#
loop_
_entity_poly.entity_id
_entity_poly.type
_entity_poly.pdbx_seq_one_letter_code
_entity_poly.pdbx_strand_id
1 'polypeptide(L)'
;MATELVQLSADDFEDAMDFMNLVFSASSPTNFPQLLPALYQPNDEMMGWNWAVRESGRIHAVVGSFPIEWQLGEIRIEMSGIGGVSSHLRRRGAGYMRQLMNHCVERMHDEGKHLSWLGGQRQRYAYFGYEKCGVGHTFNLSKTNLRHAYGDTTSHLSFEPLDATDLTHRAGCIELHDAQPYHCQRTAERFDFQLRSWKNRPYVALAPDGRMVGYLVANSSGDSVTE
;
A
#
# COMPACT_ATOMS: atom_id res chain seq x y z
N MET A 1 29.35 11.58 -16.54
CA MET A 1 28.08 12.33 -16.62
C MET A 1 27.62 12.56 -15.20
N ALA A 2 27.11 13.75 -14.89
CA ALA A 2 26.64 14.06 -13.54
C ALA A 2 25.34 13.30 -13.27
N THR A 3 25.26 12.68 -12.11
CA THR A 3 24.03 12.10 -11.56
C THR A 3 23.42 13.08 -10.57
N GLU A 4 22.12 13.19 -10.55
CA GLU A 4 21.38 14.02 -9.59
C GLU A 4 20.37 13.17 -8.82
N LEU A 5 20.18 13.50 -7.54
CA LEU A 5 19.13 12.97 -6.71
C LEU A 5 18.02 14.03 -6.67
N VAL A 6 16.82 13.63 -7.08
CA VAL A 6 15.68 14.55 -7.22
C VAL A 6 14.45 13.98 -6.53
N GLN A 7 13.64 14.86 -5.98
CA GLN A 7 12.27 14.56 -5.58
C GLN A 7 11.40 14.65 -6.83
N LEU A 8 10.50 13.68 -7.04
CA LEU A 8 9.61 13.68 -8.19
C LEU A 8 8.42 14.62 -7.97
N SER A 9 7.85 15.08 -9.07
CA SER A 9 6.67 15.96 -9.15
C SER A 9 5.62 15.36 -10.07
N ALA A 10 4.46 16.00 -10.19
CA ALA A 10 3.41 15.60 -11.12
C ALA A 10 3.92 15.50 -12.57
N ASP A 11 4.82 16.37 -12.99
CA ASP A 11 5.40 16.38 -14.34
C ASP A 11 6.25 15.13 -14.63
N ASP A 12 6.71 14.44 -13.59
CA ASP A 12 7.53 13.23 -13.71
C ASP A 12 6.71 11.95 -13.76
N PHE A 13 5.38 12.03 -13.63
CA PHE A 13 4.52 10.89 -13.42
C PHE A 13 4.67 9.81 -14.50
N GLU A 14 4.54 10.19 -15.78
CA GLU A 14 4.59 9.23 -16.88
C GLU A 14 5.98 8.55 -16.97
N ASP A 15 7.06 9.34 -16.92
CA ASP A 15 8.42 8.81 -16.97
C ASP A 15 8.72 7.86 -15.79
N ALA A 16 8.27 8.22 -14.58
CA ALA A 16 8.46 7.41 -13.39
C ALA A 16 7.65 6.11 -13.46
N MET A 17 6.39 6.17 -13.90
CA MET A 17 5.55 4.98 -14.03
C MET A 17 6.05 4.05 -15.12
N ASP A 18 6.44 4.57 -16.27
CA ASP A 18 7.06 3.78 -17.34
C ASP A 18 8.32 3.07 -16.85
N PHE A 19 9.19 3.80 -16.15
CA PHE A 19 10.42 3.25 -15.58
C PHE A 19 10.11 2.13 -14.55
N MET A 20 9.23 2.39 -13.59
CA MET A 20 8.90 1.44 -12.53
C MET A 20 8.18 0.21 -13.09
N ASN A 21 7.20 0.41 -13.97
CA ASN A 21 6.50 -0.66 -14.66
C ASN A 21 7.47 -1.55 -15.45
N LEU A 22 8.42 -0.96 -16.19
CA LEU A 22 9.45 -1.70 -16.91
C LEU A 22 10.30 -2.57 -15.98
N VAL A 23 10.75 -2.01 -14.85
CA VAL A 23 11.64 -2.73 -13.91
C VAL A 23 10.90 -3.89 -13.24
N PHE A 24 9.67 -3.69 -12.80
CA PHE A 24 8.89 -4.70 -12.09
C PHE A 24 8.26 -5.73 -13.04
N SER A 25 7.92 -5.34 -14.26
CA SER A 25 7.36 -6.26 -15.27
C SER A 25 8.38 -7.31 -15.75
N ALA A 26 9.65 -7.20 -15.38
CA ALA A 26 10.63 -8.26 -15.65
C ALA A 26 10.28 -9.61 -14.99
N SER A 27 9.46 -9.61 -13.94
CA SER A 27 9.00 -10.81 -13.24
C SER A 27 7.50 -11.10 -13.43
N SER A 28 6.67 -10.08 -13.59
CA SER A 28 5.22 -10.21 -13.78
C SER A 28 4.69 -8.87 -14.32
N PRO A 29 3.73 -8.87 -15.27
CA PRO A 29 3.15 -7.65 -15.79
C PRO A 29 2.66 -6.75 -14.66
N THR A 30 3.21 -5.54 -14.58
CA THR A 30 2.95 -4.59 -13.50
C THR A 30 2.50 -3.26 -14.09
N ASN A 31 1.47 -2.67 -13.51
CA ASN A 31 1.01 -1.30 -13.75
C ASN A 31 0.76 -0.66 -12.39
N PHE A 32 1.70 0.16 -11.92
CA PHE A 32 1.65 0.75 -10.58
C PHE A 32 0.42 1.61 -10.33
N PRO A 33 0.00 2.53 -11.22
CA PRO A 33 -1.21 3.31 -11.02
C PRO A 33 -2.48 2.47 -10.85
N GLN A 34 -2.59 1.36 -11.58
CA GLN A 34 -3.72 0.44 -11.45
C GLN A 34 -3.60 -0.47 -10.22
N LEU A 35 -2.37 -0.83 -9.84
CA LEU A 35 -2.11 -1.75 -8.74
C LEU A 35 -2.19 -1.05 -7.38
N LEU A 36 -1.72 0.19 -7.32
CA LEU A 36 -1.60 1.00 -6.10
C LEU A 36 -2.13 2.42 -6.32
N PRO A 37 -3.43 2.57 -6.65
CA PRO A 37 -4.01 3.87 -6.99
C PRO A 37 -3.98 4.87 -5.82
N ALA A 38 -3.81 4.38 -4.58
CA ALA A 38 -3.65 5.22 -3.40
C ALA A 38 -2.25 5.84 -3.26
N LEU A 39 -1.26 5.39 -4.05
CA LEU A 39 0.14 5.82 -3.94
C LEU A 39 0.66 6.52 -5.19
N TYR A 40 0.09 6.23 -6.36
CA TYR A 40 0.60 6.70 -7.64
C TYR A 40 -0.49 7.36 -8.46
N GLN A 41 -0.55 8.68 -8.39
CA GLN A 41 -1.41 9.53 -9.20
C GLN A 41 -0.62 10.74 -9.71
N PRO A 42 -1.03 11.37 -10.83
CA PRO A 42 -0.34 12.51 -11.44
C PRO A 42 -0.60 13.81 -10.66
N ASN A 43 -0.13 13.86 -9.41
CA ASN A 43 -0.17 15.06 -8.57
C ASN A 43 1.10 15.20 -7.74
N ASP A 44 1.42 16.41 -7.34
CA ASP A 44 2.67 16.73 -6.64
C ASP A 44 2.75 16.08 -5.26
N GLU A 45 1.63 15.90 -4.55
CA GLU A 45 1.62 15.25 -3.24
C GLU A 45 2.14 13.82 -3.35
N MET A 46 1.51 12.99 -4.18
CA MET A 46 1.86 11.56 -4.27
C MET A 46 3.18 11.32 -4.99
N MET A 47 3.47 12.10 -6.02
CA MET A 47 4.75 12.00 -6.69
C MET A 47 5.89 12.51 -5.82
N GLY A 48 5.66 13.52 -4.99
CA GLY A 48 6.62 14.05 -4.02
C GLY A 48 7.07 13.06 -2.94
N TRP A 49 6.35 11.94 -2.76
CA TRP A 49 6.83 10.85 -1.89
C TRP A 49 7.92 9.99 -2.53
N ASN A 50 8.22 10.21 -3.81
CA ASN A 50 9.16 9.40 -4.58
C ASN A 50 10.43 10.20 -4.87
N TRP A 51 11.56 9.55 -4.65
CA TRP A 51 12.89 10.07 -4.93
C TRP A 51 13.54 9.28 -6.05
N ALA A 52 14.21 9.95 -6.94
CA ALA A 52 14.87 9.32 -8.08
C ALA A 52 16.34 9.74 -8.21
N VAL A 53 17.13 8.85 -8.81
CA VAL A 53 18.43 9.19 -9.38
C VAL A 53 18.27 9.34 -10.87
N ARG A 54 18.64 10.52 -11.40
CA ARG A 54 18.70 10.83 -12.83
C ARG A 54 20.13 10.92 -13.31
N GLU A 55 20.35 10.48 -14.54
CA GLU A 55 21.58 10.68 -15.29
C GLU A 55 21.20 11.10 -16.70
N SER A 56 21.69 12.26 -17.17
CA SER A 56 21.33 12.82 -18.48
C SER A 56 19.82 12.93 -18.72
N GLY A 57 19.07 13.39 -17.72
CA GLY A 57 17.62 13.58 -17.76
C GLY A 57 16.78 12.30 -17.66
N ARG A 58 17.39 11.10 -17.55
CA ARG A 58 16.66 9.82 -17.47
C ARG A 58 16.67 9.26 -16.05
N ILE A 59 15.55 8.70 -15.63
CA ILE A 59 15.43 7.99 -14.35
C ILE A 59 16.17 6.65 -14.42
N HIS A 60 17.03 6.40 -13.44
CA HIS A 60 17.80 5.16 -13.31
C HIS A 60 17.51 4.38 -12.02
N ALA A 61 16.96 5.01 -11.02
CA ALA A 61 16.47 4.38 -9.80
C ALA A 61 15.36 5.24 -9.17
N VAL A 62 14.42 4.58 -8.49
CA VAL A 62 13.36 5.22 -7.71
C VAL A 62 13.25 4.53 -6.36
N VAL A 63 12.96 5.29 -5.32
CA VAL A 63 12.53 4.82 -3.99
C VAL A 63 11.38 5.72 -3.52
N GLY A 64 10.25 5.12 -3.18
CA GLY A 64 9.13 5.80 -2.54
C GLY A 64 9.25 5.73 -1.01
N SER A 65 8.94 6.85 -0.34
CA SER A 65 8.89 7.01 1.11
C SER A 65 7.51 7.56 1.46
N PHE A 66 6.54 6.67 1.70
CA PHE A 66 5.13 6.99 1.83
C PHE A 66 4.75 7.28 3.27
N PRO A 67 4.08 8.41 3.56
CA PRO A 67 3.65 8.73 4.91
C PRO A 67 2.59 7.73 5.38
N ILE A 68 2.77 7.20 6.57
CA ILE A 68 1.86 6.29 7.25
C ILE A 68 1.68 6.80 8.68
N GLU A 69 0.45 6.83 9.13
CA GLU A 69 0.12 7.14 10.50
C GLU A 69 -0.70 6.00 11.10
N TRP A 70 -0.25 5.46 12.21
CA TRP A 70 -0.95 4.43 12.96
C TRP A 70 -1.56 4.99 14.22
N GLN A 71 -2.81 4.59 14.48
CA GLN A 71 -3.48 4.73 15.76
C GLN A 71 -3.37 3.42 16.53
N LEU A 72 -2.79 3.46 17.73
CA LEU A 72 -2.66 2.31 18.64
C LEU A 72 -3.32 2.68 19.99
N GLY A 73 -4.63 2.51 20.09
CA GLY A 73 -5.42 3.04 21.18
C GLY A 73 -5.33 4.56 21.22
N GLU A 74 -4.75 5.14 22.27
CA GLU A 74 -4.54 6.58 22.40
C GLU A 74 -3.21 7.08 21.82
N ILE A 75 -2.36 6.17 21.36
CA ILE A 75 -1.02 6.49 20.86
C ILE A 75 -1.06 6.64 19.34
N ARG A 76 -0.47 7.73 18.84
CA ARG A 76 -0.26 7.97 17.42
C ARG A 76 1.20 7.73 17.06
N ILE A 77 1.44 6.93 16.04
CA ILE A 77 2.78 6.62 15.52
C ILE A 77 2.90 7.11 14.08
N GLU A 78 3.77 8.09 13.87
CA GLU A 78 4.14 8.55 12.55
C GLU A 78 5.23 7.67 11.95
N MET A 79 4.98 7.14 10.79
CA MET A 79 5.86 6.20 10.10
C MET A 79 6.10 6.61 8.66
N SER A 80 7.05 5.96 8.03
CA SER A 80 7.20 5.99 6.58
C SER A 80 7.31 4.58 6.01
N GLY A 81 6.51 4.29 5.00
CA GLY A 81 6.58 3.04 4.24
C GLY A 81 7.56 3.17 3.08
N ILE A 82 8.56 2.31 3.00
CA ILE A 82 9.41 2.23 1.81
C ILE A 82 8.79 1.29 0.78
N GLY A 83 8.64 1.78 -0.44
CA GLY A 83 8.09 1.01 -1.55
C GLY A 83 8.61 1.45 -2.91
N GLY A 84 8.20 0.76 -3.97
CA GLY A 84 8.60 1.10 -5.32
C GLY A 84 10.12 1.04 -5.60
N VAL A 85 10.88 0.37 -4.74
CA VAL A 85 12.36 0.32 -4.83
C VAL A 85 12.79 -0.33 -6.12
N SER A 86 13.27 0.46 -7.05
CA SER A 86 13.59 0.04 -8.41
C SER A 86 14.94 0.59 -8.88
N SER A 87 15.63 -0.20 -9.69
CA SER A 87 16.87 0.21 -10.35
C SER A 87 16.91 -0.35 -11.75
N HIS A 88 17.26 0.48 -12.72
CA HIS A 88 17.38 0.08 -14.11
C HIS A 88 18.33 -1.12 -14.27
N LEU A 89 17.91 -2.12 -15.03
CA LEU A 89 18.64 -3.40 -15.14
C LEU A 89 20.11 -3.22 -15.52
N ARG A 90 20.39 -2.32 -16.45
CA ARG A 90 21.76 -2.02 -16.94
C ARG A 90 22.57 -1.11 -16.01
N ARG A 91 21.98 -0.61 -14.91
CA ARG A 91 22.60 0.27 -13.92
C ARG A 91 22.67 -0.37 -12.54
N ARG A 92 22.34 -1.65 -12.44
CA ARG A 92 22.54 -2.41 -11.19
C ARG A 92 24.03 -2.42 -10.84
N GLY A 93 24.33 -2.27 -9.55
CA GLY A 93 25.70 -2.15 -9.04
C GLY A 93 26.27 -0.73 -9.03
N ALA A 94 25.60 0.28 -9.63
CA ALA A 94 26.04 1.67 -9.59
C ALA A 94 25.83 2.36 -8.23
N GLY A 95 25.18 1.71 -7.26
CA GLY A 95 24.96 2.26 -5.93
C GLY A 95 23.74 3.16 -5.78
N TYR A 96 22.94 3.37 -6.83
CA TYR A 96 21.81 4.31 -6.82
C TYR A 96 20.74 3.96 -5.80
N MET A 97 20.40 2.67 -5.66
CA MET A 97 19.47 2.23 -4.60
C MET A 97 20.00 2.59 -3.20
N ARG A 98 21.29 2.37 -2.95
CA ARG A 98 21.91 2.70 -1.66
C ARG A 98 21.85 4.20 -1.39
N GLN A 99 22.13 5.01 -2.40
CA GLN A 99 22.06 6.48 -2.29
C GLN A 99 20.65 6.93 -1.93
N LEU A 100 19.62 6.43 -2.64
CA LEU A 100 18.21 6.77 -2.37
C LEU A 100 17.73 6.27 -1.01
N MET A 101 18.07 5.03 -0.64
CA MET A 101 17.68 4.48 0.66
C MET A 101 18.30 5.26 1.82
N ASN A 102 19.60 5.61 1.74
CA ASN A 102 20.24 6.45 2.76
C ASN A 102 19.54 7.80 2.86
N HIS A 103 19.30 8.45 1.71
CA HIS A 103 18.57 9.72 1.68
C HIS A 103 17.17 9.63 2.33
N CYS A 104 16.40 8.58 2.02
CA CYS A 104 15.08 8.39 2.64
C CYS A 104 15.18 8.16 4.16
N VAL A 105 16.16 7.36 4.62
CA VAL A 105 16.36 7.10 6.06
C VAL A 105 16.79 8.37 6.79
N GLU A 106 17.72 9.14 6.23
CA GLU A 106 18.15 10.42 6.79
C GLU A 106 16.96 11.40 6.90
N ARG A 107 16.15 11.52 5.85
CA ARG A 107 14.94 12.35 5.87
C ARG A 107 13.94 11.92 6.94
N MET A 108 13.68 10.62 7.07
CA MET A 108 12.78 10.10 8.10
C MET A 108 13.26 10.47 9.51
N HIS A 109 14.57 10.41 9.74
CA HIS A 109 15.18 10.82 11.00
C HIS A 109 14.99 12.33 11.23
N ASP A 110 15.28 13.16 10.22
CA ASP A 110 15.15 14.62 10.31
C ASP A 110 13.69 15.07 10.48
N GLU A 111 12.75 14.33 9.90
CA GLU A 111 11.31 14.53 10.04
C GLU A 111 10.74 13.97 11.35
N GLY A 112 11.57 13.33 12.19
CA GLY A 112 11.15 12.76 13.47
C GLY A 112 10.22 11.56 13.34
N LYS A 113 10.29 10.79 12.26
CA LYS A 113 9.48 9.58 12.11
C LYS A 113 9.86 8.54 13.15
N HIS A 114 8.87 7.98 13.82
CA HIS A 114 9.07 7.01 14.90
C HIS A 114 9.54 5.65 14.37
N LEU A 115 9.03 5.22 13.23
CA LEU A 115 9.29 3.93 12.60
C LEU A 115 9.30 4.04 11.08
N SER A 116 9.94 3.06 10.45
CA SER A 116 9.78 2.82 9.02
C SER A 116 9.44 1.37 8.75
N TRP A 117 8.62 1.14 7.72
CA TRP A 117 8.17 -0.19 7.35
C TRP A 117 8.39 -0.46 5.87
N LEU A 118 8.76 -1.70 5.55
CA LEU A 118 8.82 -2.21 4.18
C LEU A 118 8.54 -3.72 4.13
N GLY A 119 8.02 -4.16 3.00
CA GLY A 119 7.99 -5.56 2.62
C GLY A 119 9.20 -5.90 1.74
N GLY A 120 10.10 -6.78 2.20
CA GLY A 120 11.26 -7.09 1.39
C GLY A 120 12.21 -8.12 2.00
N GLN A 121 13.30 -8.37 1.28
CA GLN A 121 14.32 -9.34 1.70
C GLN A 121 15.23 -8.74 2.77
N ARG A 122 15.32 -9.37 3.95
CA ARG A 122 16.16 -8.93 5.06
C ARG A 122 17.60 -8.64 4.61
N GLN A 123 18.23 -9.52 3.83
CA GLN A 123 19.62 -9.38 3.38
C GLN A 123 19.85 -8.08 2.59
N ARG A 124 18.80 -7.54 1.94
CA ARG A 124 18.91 -6.31 1.15
C ARG A 124 18.75 -5.06 2.01
N TYR A 125 17.86 -5.10 3.01
CA TYR A 125 17.44 -3.92 3.76
C TYR A 125 18.06 -3.81 5.15
N ALA A 126 18.66 -4.87 5.69
CA ALA A 126 19.37 -4.82 6.97
C ALA A 126 20.52 -3.78 7.01
N TYR A 127 21.14 -3.48 5.86
CA TYR A 127 22.14 -2.40 5.74
C TYR A 127 21.62 -1.01 6.06
N PHE A 128 20.31 -0.82 6.04
CA PHE A 128 19.62 0.44 6.33
C PHE A 128 18.89 0.41 7.67
N GLY A 129 19.20 -0.57 8.54
CA GLY A 129 18.61 -0.70 9.86
C GLY A 129 17.28 -1.46 9.91
N TYR A 130 16.81 -2.05 8.80
CA TYR A 130 15.56 -2.82 8.80
C TYR A 130 15.77 -4.24 9.30
N GLU A 131 14.94 -4.65 10.26
CA GLU A 131 14.89 -6.01 10.77
C GLU A 131 13.48 -6.59 10.64
N LYS A 132 13.41 -7.92 10.61
CA LYS A 132 12.11 -8.61 10.63
C LYS A 132 11.43 -8.37 11.98
N CYS A 133 10.22 -7.89 11.94
CA CYS A 133 9.38 -7.71 13.12
C CYS A 133 7.92 -8.03 12.79
N GLY A 134 7.13 -8.15 13.85
CA GLY A 134 5.72 -8.46 13.76
C GLY A 134 5.41 -9.93 13.47
N VAL A 135 4.14 -10.27 13.60
CA VAL A 135 3.59 -11.60 13.35
C VAL A 135 2.37 -11.44 12.45
N GLY A 136 2.34 -12.20 11.37
CA GLY A 136 1.16 -12.33 10.51
C GLY A 136 0.35 -13.56 10.91
N HIS A 137 -0.96 -13.41 11.03
CA HIS A 137 -1.88 -14.53 11.25
C HIS A 137 -2.67 -14.79 9.97
N THR A 138 -2.66 -16.03 9.52
CA THR A 138 -3.47 -16.48 8.38
C THR A 138 -4.41 -17.59 8.85
N PHE A 139 -5.69 -17.41 8.59
CA PHE A 139 -6.73 -18.41 8.90
C PHE A 139 -7.19 -19.05 7.59
N ASN A 140 -7.07 -20.37 7.52
CA ASN A 140 -7.56 -21.14 6.38
C ASN A 140 -8.93 -21.75 6.70
N LEU A 141 -9.94 -21.35 5.94
CA LEU A 141 -11.29 -21.86 6.08
C LEU A 141 -11.61 -22.79 4.91
N SER A 142 -12.12 -23.97 5.21
CA SER A 142 -12.63 -24.92 4.22
C SER A 142 -14.13 -25.14 4.42
N LYS A 143 -14.82 -25.64 3.39
CA LYS A 143 -16.25 -26.03 3.52
C LYS A 143 -16.46 -27.03 4.64
N THR A 144 -15.49 -27.92 4.88
CA THR A 144 -15.54 -28.90 5.97
C THR A 144 -15.45 -28.23 7.33
N ASN A 145 -14.49 -27.30 7.51
CA ASN A 145 -14.36 -26.54 8.76
C ASN A 145 -15.63 -25.75 9.07
N LEU A 146 -16.17 -25.06 8.06
CA LEU A 146 -17.40 -24.27 8.22
C LEU A 146 -18.58 -25.15 8.61
N ARG A 147 -18.77 -26.33 7.96
CA ARG A 147 -19.82 -27.27 8.29
C ARG A 147 -19.66 -27.80 9.73
N HIS A 148 -18.46 -28.12 10.17
CA HIS A 148 -18.21 -28.59 11.54
C HIS A 148 -18.48 -27.50 12.58
N ALA A 149 -18.14 -26.23 12.28
CA ALA A 149 -18.32 -25.14 13.23
C ALA A 149 -19.77 -24.64 13.32
N TYR A 150 -20.46 -24.59 12.19
CA TYR A 150 -21.77 -23.93 12.06
C TYR A 150 -22.91 -24.85 11.63
N GLY A 151 -22.61 -26.12 11.27
CA GLY A 151 -23.62 -27.07 10.80
C GLY A 151 -24.30 -26.57 9.51
N ASP A 152 -25.63 -26.60 9.53
CA ASP A 152 -26.48 -26.10 8.45
C ASP A 152 -26.93 -24.65 8.67
N THR A 153 -26.31 -23.94 9.62
CA THR A 153 -26.61 -22.51 9.85
C THR A 153 -26.23 -21.68 8.63
N THR A 154 -27.19 -20.95 8.10
CA THR A 154 -26.97 -20.00 7.00
C THR A 154 -26.91 -18.58 7.53
N SER A 155 -25.99 -17.78 7.01
CA SER A 155 -26.00 -16.35 7.26
C SER A 155 -27.20 -15.69 6.59
N HIS A 156 -27.84 -14.75 7.28
CA HIS A 156 -28.89 -13.91 6.71
C HIS A 156 -28.32 -12.61 6.11
N LEU A 157 -26.98 -12.47 6.11
CA LEU A 157 -26.32 -11.30 5.51
C LEU A 157 -26.23 -11.47 4.00
N SER A 158 -26.45 -10.40 3.27
CA SER A 158 -26.07 -10.28 1.87
C SER A 158 -24.76 -9.50 1.75
N PHE A 159 -23.99 -9.79 0.69
CA PHE A 159 -22.74 -9.10 0.39
C PHE A 159 -22.85 -8.48 -0.99
N GLU A 160 -22.67 -7.17 -1.06
CA GLU A 160 -22.73 -6.42 -2.30
C GLU A 160 -21.40 -5.70 -2.55
N PRO A 161 -20.92 -5.61 -3.81
CA PRO A 161 -19.74 -4.82 -4.11
C PRO A 161 -19.93 -3.38 -3.65
N LEU A 162 -18.92 -2.83 -2.96
CA LEU A 162 -18.93 -1.42 -2.58
C LEU A 162 -18.83 -0.57 -3.84
N ASP A 163 -19.85 0.22 -4.12
CA ASP A 163 -19.83 1.22 -5.19
C ASP A 163 -19.04 2.46 -4.72
N ALA A 164 -18.05 2.86 -5.52
CA ALA A 164 -17.22 4.04 -5.22
C ALA A 164 -18.05 5.36 -5.15
N THR A 165 -19.21 5.40 -5.79
CA THR A 165 -20.11 6.55 -5.79
C THR A 165 -21.14 6.54 -4.64
N ASP A 166 -21.26 5.43 -3.93
CA ASP A 166 -22.13 5.31 -2.76
C ASP A 166 -21.46 5.92 -1.52
N LEU A 167 -21.73 7.18 -1.30
CA LEU A 167 -21.17 7.95 -0.19
C LEU A 167 -21.63 7.44 1.18
N THR A 168 -22.84 6.85 1.27
CA THR A 168 -23.38 6.33 2.53
C THR A 168 -22.63 5.10 2.98
N HIS A 169 -22.48 4.10 2.10
CA HIS A 169 -21.72 2.90 2.42
C HIS A 169 -20.24 3.19 2.63
N ARG A 170 -19.66 4.13 1.85
CA ARG A 170 -18.28 4.58 2.07
C ARG A 170 -18.08 5.19 3.46
N ALA A 171 -18.98 6.06 3.88
CA ALA A 171 -18.92 6.67 5.23
C ALA A 171 -19.02 5.59 6.32
N GLY A 172 -19.93 4.62 6.15
CA GLY A 172 -20.05 3.49 7.08
C GLY A 172 -18.80 2.62 7.14
N CYS A 173 -18.11 2.39 6.00
CA CYS A 173 -16.82 1.68 5.99
C CYS A 173 -15.74 2.45 6.77
N ILE A 174 -15.65 3.76 6.57
CA ILE A 174 -14.69 4.63 7.28
C ILE A 174 -14.98 4.59 8.78
N GLU A 175 -16.23 4.75 9.20
CA GLU A 175 -16.62 4.69 10.61
C GLU A 175 -16.22 3.36 11.26
N LEU A 176 -16.49 2.24 10.61
CA LEU A 176 -16.12 0.91 11.09
C LEU A 176 -14.60 0.72 11.17
N HIS A 177 -13.86 1.28 10.22
CA HIS A 177 -12.39 1.25 10.22
C HIS A 177 -11.82 2.06 11.39
N ASP A 178 -12.29 3.31 11.54
CA ASP A 178 -11.79 4.24 12.53
C ASP A 178 -12.19 3.84 13.97
N ALA A 179 -13.27 3.06 14.11
CA ALA A 179 -13.67 2.49 15.39
C ALA A 179 -12.72 1.39 15.90
N GLN A 180 -11.82 0.87 15.05
CA GLN A 180 -10.86 -0.13 15.51
C GLN A 180 -9.79 0.53 16.39
N PRO A 181 -9.44 -0.08 17.55
CA PRO A 181 -8.43 0.49 18.44
C PRO A 181 -7.02 0.50 17.84
N TYR A 182 -6.80 -0.28 16.80
CA TYR A 182 -5.52 -0.40 16.08
C TYR A 182 -5.79 -0.31 14.59
N HIS A 183 -5.45 0.80 13.97
CA HIS A 183 -5.66 1.01 12.53
C HIS A 183 -4.66 2.01 11.95
N CYS A 184 -4.44 1.94 10.63
CA CYS A 184 -3.81 3.02 9.90
C CYS A 184 -4.80 4.15 9.68
N GLN A 185 -4.39 5.39 9.87
CA GLN A 185 -5.20 6.54 9.48
C GLN A 185 -5.37 6.56 7.96
N ARG A 186 -6.61 6.71 7.52
CA ARG A 186 -6.98 6.80 6.09
C ARG A 186 -7.82 8.02 5.86
N THR A 187 -7.44 8.86 4.92
CA THR A 187 -8.29 10.00 4.54
C THR A 187 -9.49 9.53 3.72
N ALA A 188 -10.61 10.23 3.83
CA ALA A 188 -11.84 9.89 3.11
C ALA A 188 -11.61 9.85 1.58
N GLU A 189 -10.76 10.75 1.06
CA GLU A 189 -10.44 10.85 -0.36
C GLU A 189 -9.68 9.62 -0.87
N ARG A 190 -8.81 9.04 -0.03
CA ARG A 190 -7.93 7.92 -0.40
C ARG A 190 -8.48 6.55 0.02
N PHE A 191 -9.52 6.52 0.86
CA PHE A 191 -10.04 5.31 1.47
C PHE A 191 -10.40 4.24 0.43
N ASP A 192 -11.20 4.60 -0.58
CA ASP A 192 -11.63 3.66 -1.63
C ASP A 192 -10.44 3.16 -2.46
N PHE A 193 -9.48 4.02 -2.80
CA PHE A 193 -8.26 3.63 -3.51
C PHE A 193 -7.41 2.65 -2.69
N GLN A 194 -7.36 2.80 -1.37
CA GLN A 194 -6.64 1.88 -0.49
C GLN A 194 -7.30 0.51 -0.46
N LEU A 195 -8.64 0.45 -0.34
CA LEU A 195 -9.38 -0.82 -0.38
C LEU A 195 -9.22 -1.56 -1.71
N ARG A 196 -9.07 -0.85 -2.82
CA ARG A 196 -8.94 -1.42 -4.17
C ARG A 196 -7.48 -1.69 -4.58
N SER A 197 -6.51 -1.29 -3.78
CA SER A 197 -5.09 -1.58 -4.03
C SER A 197 -4.88 -3.10 -4.17
N TRP A 198 -3.91 -3.49 -4.99
CA TRP A 198 -3.63 -4.89 -5.33
C TRP A 198 -4.76 -5.60 -6.08
N LYS A 199 -5.63 -4.84 -6.77
CA LYS A 199 -6.83 -5.33 -7.47
C LYS A 199 -7.83 -6.00 -6.53
N ASN A 200 -7.83 -5.62 -5.28
CA ASN A 200 -8.79 -6.09 -4.29
C ASN A 200 -10.19 -5.55 -4.58
N ARG A 201 -11.18 -6.25 -4.05
CA ARG A 201 -12.60 -5.96 -4.23
C ARG A 201 -13.26 -5.77 -2.87
N PRO A 202 -13.65 -4.54 -2.51
CA PRO A 202 -14.40 -4.29 -1.30
C PRO A 202 -15.88 -4.67 -1.47
N TYR A 203 -16.46 -5.21 -0.41
CA TYR A 203 -17.88 -5.56 -0.30
C TYR A 203 -18.45 -5.01 0.99
N VAL A 204 -19.72 -4.59 0.96
CA VAL A 204 -20.50 -4.28 2.15
C VAL A 204 -21.32 -5.48 2.56
N ALA A 205 -21.47 -5.69 3.86
CA ALA A 205 -22.33 -6.69 4.46
C ALA A 205 -23.62 -6.02 4.93
N LEU A 206 -24.77 -6.50 4.43
CA LEU A 206 -26.08 -5.93 4.70
C LEU A 206 -26.93 -6.96 5.50
N ALA A 207 -27.60 -6.48 6.52
CA ALA A 207 -28.63 -7.22 7.25
C ALA A 207 -29.94 -7.32 6.39
N PRO A 208 -30.89 -8.21 6.76
CA PRO A 208 -32.15 -8.38 6.01
C PRO A 208 -33.00 -7.10 5.90
N ASP A 209 -32.82 -6.16 6.78
CA ASP A 209 -33.47 -4.84 6.78
C ASP A 209 -32.77 -3.81 5.89
N GLY A 210 -31.70 -4.22 5.19
CA GLY A 210 -30.87 -3.36 4.33
C GLY A 210 -29.80 -2.54 5.09
N ARG A 211 -29.73 -2.63 6.41
CA ARG A 211 -28.75 -1.88 7.20
C ARG A 211 -27.35 -2.49 7.01
N MET A 212 -26.37 -1.67 6.73
CA MET A 212 -24.98 -2.06 6.70
C MET A 212 -24.49 -2.45 8.10
N VAL A 213 -23.88 -3.63 8.22
CA VAL A 213 -23.37 -4.18 9.47
C VAL A 213 -21.87 -4.45 9.45
N GLY A 214 -21.23 -4.34 8.30
CA GLY A 214 -19.82 -4.56 8.12
C GLY A 214 -19.36 -4.36 6.70
N TYR A 215 -18.07 -4.51 6.47
CA TYR A 215 -17.48 -4.62 5.14
C TYR A 215 -16.35 -5.65 5.15
N LEU A 216 -15.96 -6.10 4.00
CA LEU A 216 -14.77 -6.93 3.81
C LEU A 216 -14.08 -6.56 2.50
N VAL A 217 -12.78 -6.86 2.43
CA VAL A 217 -11.99 -6.68 1.23
C VAL A 217 -11.46 -8.05 0.78
N ALA A 218 -11.93 -8.53 -0.35
CA ALA A 218 -11.45 -9.77 -0.95
C ALA A 218 -10.38 -9.48 -2.01
N ASN A 219 -9.46 -10.42 -2.21
CA ASN A 219 -8.53 -10.35 -3.34
C ASN A 219 -9.26 -10.52 -4.68
N SER A 220 -8.56 -10.32 -5.80
CA SER A 220 -9.14 -10.37 -7.14
C SER A 220 -9.72 -11.74 -7.52
N SER A 221 -9.22 -12.85 -6.96
CA SER A 221 -9.75 -14.21 -7.16
C SER A 221 -10.91 -14.55 -6.23
N GLY A 222 -11.13 -13.77 -5.17
CA GLY A 222 -12.22 -14.00 -4.21
C GLY A 222 -11.98 -15.19 -3.26
N ASP A 223 -10.77 -15.68 -3.17
CA ASP A 223 -10.38 -16.82 -2.33
C ASP A 223 -9.65 -16.40 -1.04
N SER A 224 -9.44 -15.11 -0.85
CA SER A 224 -8.81 -14.56 0.34
C SER A 224 -9.46 -13.24 0.74
N VAL A 225 -9.69 -13.05 2.03
CA VAL A 225 -10.11 -11.79 2.64
C VAL A 225 -8.88 -11.15 3.27
N THR A 226 -8.64 -9.88 2.95
CA THR A 226 -7.46 -9.12 3.40
C THR A 226 -7.81 -8.10 4.48
N GLU A 227 -9.08 -7.71 4.55
CA GLU A 227 -9.61 -6.80 5.56
C GLU A 227 -11.08 -7.11 5.84
#